data_796d5fe749143bfca054c10b4b301f4b
#
_entry.id   796d5fe749143bfca054c10b4b301f4b
#
_cell.length_a   1.000
_cell.length_b   1.000
_cell.length_c   1.000
_cell.angle_alpha   90.00
_cell.angle_beta   90.00
_cell.angle_gamma   90.00
#
_symmetry.space_group_name_H-M   'P 1'
#
loop_
_entity.id
_entity.type
_entity.pdbx_description
1 polymer ?
#
loop_
_entity_poly.entity_id
_entity_poly.type
_entity_poly.pdbx_seq_one_letter_code
_entity_poly.pdbx_strand_id
1 'polypeptide(L)'
;MPRHGGDIYSFQKQEKPLLDFSANINPLGVPDVLRSAIVNVVDFLVHYPDPAQRRLRQALAEFHGKTPEQIVCGNGGADVIFRTVRAVSPSHALIPVPAFSEYAAALAEIGCRVTYWKMPFPYQLDETILKALECGSYD
;
A
#
# COMPACT_ATOMS: atom_id res chain seq x y z
N MET A 1 -5.23 -13.13 -10.92
CA MET A 1 -5.21 -12.02 -9.97
C MET A 1 -4.63 -12.53 -8.65
N PRO A 2 -3.73 -11.82 -8.00
CA PRO A 2 -3.31 -12.15 -6.66
C PRO A 2 -4.55 -12.15 -5.74
N ARG A 3 -4.66 -13.15 -4.86
CA ARG A 3 -5.76 -13.18 -3.89
C ARG A 3 -5.39 -12.24 -2.75
N HIS A 4 -6.12 -11.14 -2.62
CA HIS A 4 -6.02 -10.28 -1.45
C HIS A 4 -6.74 -10.92 -0.26
N GLY A 5 -6.25 -10.65 0.96
CA GLY A 5 -6.99 -10.95 2.18
C GLY A 5 -8.26 -10.10 2.29
N GLY A 6 -9.12 -10.43 3.25
CA GLY A 6 -10.36 -9.69 3.53
C GLY A 6 -11.55 -10.02 2.62
N ASP A 7 -11.49 -11.10 1.83
CA ASP A 7 -12.64 -11.58 1.05
C ASP A 7 -13.65 -12.31 1.93
N ILE A 8 -14.34 -11.54 2.78
CA ILE A 8 -15.42 -12.06 3.63
C ILE A 8 -16.66 -12.46 2.81
N TYR A 9 -16.83 -11.90 1.62
CA TYR A 9 -18.03 -12.07 0.81
C TYR A 9 -18.16 -13.47 0.23
N SER A 10 -17.04 -14.12 -0.12
CA SER A 10 -17.03 -15.51 -0.57
C SER A 10 -17.49 -16.51 0.50
N PHE A 11 -17.53 -16.09 1.77
CA PHE A 11 -17.87 -16.94 2.90
C PHE A 11 -19.24 -16.59 3.55
N GLN A 12 -19.94 -15.57 3.07
CA GLN A 12 -21.22 -15.12 3.66
C GLN A 12 -22.33 -16.15 3.71
N LYS A 13 -22.26 -17.22 2.89
CA LYS A 13 -23.24 -18.31 2.84
C LYS A 13 -22.95 -19.44 3.85
N GLN A 14 -21.88 -19.34 4.61
CA GLN A 14 -21.54 -20.36 5.61
C GLN A 14 -22.27 -20.08 6.92
N GLU A 15 -22.89 -21.09 7.51
CA GLU A 15 -23.61 -20.99 8.80
C GLU A 15 -22.67 -20.75 10.00
N LYS A 16 -21.37 -20.90 9.81
CA LYS A 16 -20.36 -20.72 10.87
C LYS A 16 -19.83 -19.30 10.90
N PRO A 17 -19.57 -18.73 12.10
CA PRO A 17 -18.92 -17.42 12.20
C PRO A 17 -17.56 -17.45 11.52
N LEU A 18 -17.31 -16.49 10.63
CA LEU A 18 -16.04 -16.33 9.94
C LEU A 18 -15.02 -15.66 10.87
N LEU A 19 -13.87 -16.30 11.06
CA LEU A 19 -12.73 -15.72 11.74
C LEU A 19 -11.70 -15.35 10.66
N ASP A 20 -11.56 -14.06 10.37
CA ASP A 20 -10.69 -13.57 9.30
C ASP A 20 -9.36 -13.04 9.85
N PHE A 21 -8.27 -13.75 9.53
CA PHE A 21 -6.89 -13.34 9.81
C PHE A 21 -6.12 -12.96 8.55
N SER A 22 -6.81 -12.84 7.41
CA SER A 22 -6.17 -12.59 6.11
C SER A 22 -5.92 -11.10 5.82
N ALA A 23 -6.45 -10.20 6.64
CA ALA A 23 -6.28 -8.76 6.48
C ALA A 23 -6.06 -8.06 7.84
N ASN A 24 -5.25 -7.01 7.83
CA ASN A 24 -4.98 -6.17 9.00
C ASN A 24 -6.13 -5.17 9.21
N ILE A 25 -7.19 -5.62 9.86
CA ILE A 25 -8.35 -4.79 10.18
C ILE A 25 -8.29 -4.39 11.65
N ASN A 26 -8.64 -3.13 11.94
CA ASN A 26 -8.74 -2.67 13.32
C ASN A 26 -9.86 -3.43 14.05
N PRO A 27 -9.55 -4.28 15.04
CA PRO A 27 -10.55 -5.07 15.75
C PRO A 27 -11.53 -4.21 16.58
N LEU A 28 -11.16 -2.97 16.89
CA LEU A 28 -12.01 -2.00 17.59
C LEU A 28 -13.01 -1.31 16.66
N GLY A 29 -12.94 -1.60 15.35
CA GLY A 29 -13.83 -1.02 14.35
C GLY A 29 -13.47 0.41 13.96
N VAL A 30 -14.45 1.18 13.51
CA VAL A 30 -14.26 2.55 13.03
C VAL A 30 -14.26 3.50 14.24
N PRO A 31 -13.19 4.30 14.45
CA PRO A 31 -13.15 5.29 15.53
C PRO A 31 -14.28 6.33 15.44
N ASP A 32 -14.83 6.76 16.59
CA ASP A 32 -15.94 7.71 16.62
C ASP A 32 -15.59 9.07 16.00
N VAL A 33 -14.33 9.52 16.15
CA VAL A 33 -13.86 10.74 15.50
C VAL A 33 -13.94 10.65 13.97
N LEU A 34 -13.66 9.48 13.40
CA LEU A 34 -13.78 9.26 11.96
C LEU A 34 -15.24 9.21 11.52
N ARG A 35 -16.13 8.55 12.31
CA ARG A 35 -17.58 8.57 12.03
C ARG A 35 -18.12 9.99 11.97
N SER A 36 -17.80 10.79 12.97
CA SER A 36 -18.21 12.19 13.04
C SER A 36 -17.66 13.02 11.87
N ALA A 37 -16.39 12.80 11.51
CA ALA A 37 -15.78 13.48 10.37
C ALA A 37 -16.48 13.14 9.04
N ILE A 38 -16.84 11.86 8.83
CA ILE A 38 -17.56 11.43 7.61
C ILE A 38 -18.92 12.10 7.53
N VAL A 39 -19.69 12.15 8.64
CA VAL A 39 -21.00 12.84 8.66
C VAL A 39 -20.85 14.32 8.34
N ASN A 40 -19.85 14.99 8.91
CA ASN A 40 -19.62 16.42 8.72
C ASN A 40 -19.18 16.81 7.30
N VAL A 41 -18.67 15.87 6.50
CA VAL A 41 -18.25 16.17 5.12
C VAL A 41 -19.29 15.82 4.07
N VAL A 42 -20.42 15.22 4.45
CA VAL A 42 -21.47 14.82 3.49
C VAL A 42 -21.96 15.99 2.64
N ASP A 43 -22.16 17.17 3.24
CA ASP A 43 -22.63 18.36 2.54
C ASP A 43 -21.59 18.91 1.53
N PHE A 44 -20.32 18.56 1.69
CA PHE A 44 -19.26 18.93 0.75
C PHE A 44 -19.18 18.04 -0.48
N LEU A 45 -19.91 16.92 -0.52
CA LEU A 45 -19.91 15.98 -1.66
C LEU A 45 -20.55 16.58 -2.93
N VAL A 46 -21.20 17.75 -2.84
CA VAL A 46 -21.67 18.50 -3.99
C VAL A 46 -20.54 19.10 -4.84
N HIS A 47 -19.35 19.16 -4.28
CA HIS A 47 -18.16 19.68 -4.96
C HIS A 47 -17.23 18.56 -5.42
N TYR A 48 -16.53 18.79 -6.52
CA TYR A 48 -15.41 17.92 -6.87
C TYR A 48 -14.32 17.95 -5.80
N PRO A 49 -13.66 16.82 -5.52
CA PRO A 49 -12.50 16.79 -4.63
C PRO A 49 -11.40 17.74 -5.14
N ASP A 50 -10.63 18.33 -4.22
CA ASP A 50 -9.44 19.09 -4.58
C ASP A 50 -8.41 18.20 -5.28
N PRO A 51 -8.14 18.39 -6.59
CA PRO A 51 -7.23 17.52 -7.35
C PRO A 51 -5.78 17.60 -6.85
N ALA A 52 -5.42 18.69 -6.19
CA ALA A 52 -4.09 18.87 -5.57
C ALA A 52 -4.01 18.38 -4.13
N GLN A 53 -5.13 17.97 -3.53
CA GLN A 53 -5.23 17.43 -2.16
C GLN A 53 -4.54 18.33 -1.12
N ARG A 54 -4.65 19.66 -1.28
CA ARG A 54 -3.87 20.66 -0.52
C ARG A 54 -3.98 20.50 0.98
N ARG A 55 -5.22 20.39 1.50
CA ARG A 55 -5.46 20.26 2.94
C ARG A 55 -4.88 18.97 3.53
N LEU A 56 -5.05 17.85 2.82
CA LEU A 56 -4.53 16.56 3.26
C LEU A 56 -3.00 16.53 3.24
N ARG A 57 -2.39 17.00 2.15
CA ARG A 57 -0.94 17.08 2.01
C ARG A 57 -0.32 18.01 3.07
N GLN A 58 -0.94 19.14 3.35
CA GLN A 58 -0.49 20.06 4.40
C GLN A 58 -0.51 19.39 5.78
N ALA A 59 -1.64 18.75 6.16
CA ALA A 59 -1.78 18.09 7.45
C ALA A 59 -0.79 16.92 7.62
N LEU A 60 -0.57 16.13 6.57
CA LEU A 60 0.42 15.05 6.60
C LEU A 60 1.86 15.58 6.66
N ALA A 61 2.16 16.66 5.95
CA ALA A 61 3.46 17.30 5.99
C ALA A 61 3.79 17.80 7.39
N GLU A 62 2.86 18.49 8.04
CA GLU A 62 2.99 18.96 9.43
C GLU A 62 3.21 17.77 10.38
N PHE A 63 2.39 16.71 10.26
CA PHE A 63 2.50 15.53 11.11
C PHE A 63 3.85 14.83 10.98
N HIS A 64 4.41 14.77 9.77
CA HIS A 64 5.67 14.09 9.49
C HIS A 64 6.91 15.01 9.50
N GLY A 65 6.76 16.29 9.80
CA GLY A 65 7.86 17.26 9.74
C GLY A 65 8.45 17.40 8.34
N LYS A 66 7.59 17.39 7.31
CA LYS A 66 7.94 17.48 5.89
C LYS A 66 7.29 18.70 5.25
N THR A 67 7.61 18.95 3.96
CA THR A 67 6.87 19.92 3.16
C THR A 67 5.75 19.25 2.35
N PRO A 68 4.67 19.98 1.98
CA PRO A 68 3.59 19.40 1.18
C PRO A 68 4.05 18.81 -0.17
N GLU A 69 5.14 19.31 -0.73
CA GLU A 69 5.74 18.84 -1.98
C GLU A 69 6.35 17.44 -1.84
N GLN A 70 6.72 17.07 -0.62
CA GLN A 70 7.27 15.75 -0.30
C GLN A 70 6.18 14.70 0.01
N ILE A 71 4.91 15.08 -0.04
CA ILE A 71 3.77 14.20 0.27
C ILE A 71 3.04 13.83 -1.01
N VAL A 72 2.89 12.53 -1.23
CA VAL A 72 2.05 11.96 -2.28
C VAL A 72 0.90 11.19 -1.62
N CYS A 73 -0.32 11.51 -2.01
CA CYS A 73 -1.52 10.82 -1.54
C CYS A 73 -2.15 10.02 -2.68
N GLY A 74 -2.79 8.91 -2.32
CA GLY A 74 -3.50 8.04 -3.26
C GLY A 74 -4.68 7.32 -2.60
N ASN A 75 -5.46 6.60 -3.38
CA ASN A 75 -6.58 5.80 -2.93
C ASN A 75 -6.08 4.45 -2.37
N GLY A 76 -5.49 4.52 -1.19
CA GLY A 76 -4.84 3.38 -0.54
C GLY A 76 -3.40 3.16 -1.01
N GLY A 77 -2.70 2.25 -0.30
CA GLY A 77 -1.28 1.96 -0.55
C GLY A 77 -1.02 1.41 -1.95
N ALA A 78 -1.92 0.59 -2.50
CA ALA A 78 -1.78 0.04 -3.84
C ALA A 78 -1.69 1.15 -4.90
N ASP A 79 -2.61 2.13 -4.89
CA ASP A 79 -2.57 3.26 -5.84
C ASP A 79 -1.22 4.01 -5.76
N VAL A 80 -0.72 4.27 -4.55
CA VAL A 80 0.57 4.94 -4.37
C VAL A 80 1.72 4.09 -4.93
N ILE A 81 1.72 2.76 -4.70
CA ILE A 81 2.74 1.84 -5.22
C ILE A 81 2.75 1.89 -6.75
N PHE A 82 1.60 1.70 -7.40
CA PHE A 82 1.51 1.72 -8.87
C PHE A 82 1.96 3.06 -9.47
N ARG A 83 1.52 4.18 -8.88
CA ARG A 83 1.92 5.51 -9.33
C ARG A 83 3.42 5.75 -9.15
N THR A 84 4.00 5.31 -8.04
CA THR A 84 5.44 5.44 -7.78
C THR A 84 6.24 4.60 -8.77
N VAL A 85 5.86 3.34 -8.97
CA VAL A 85 6.53 2.45 -9.93
C VAL A 85 6.49 3.02 -11.35
N ARG A 86 5.33 3.55 -11.79
CA ARG A 86 5.23 4.22 -13.11
C ARG A 86 6.09 5.47 -13.20
N ALA A 87 6.20 6.25 -12.14
CA ALA A 87 6.98 7.48 -12.13
C ALA A 87 8.50 7.22 -12.16
N VAL A 88 8.95 6.22 -11.40
CA VAL A 88 10.37 5.79 -11.37
C VAL A 88 10.74 5.02 -12.63
N SER A 89 9.78 4.18 -13.12
CA SER A 89 9.94 3.35 -14.32
C SER A 89 11.21 2.50 -14.35
N PRO A 90 11.46 1.69 -13.31
CA PRO A 90 12.68 0.89 -13.23
C PRO A 90 12.71 -0.19 -14.31
N SER A 91 13.90 -0.54 -14.78
CA SER A 91 14.11 -1.66 -15.72
C SER A 91 14.34 -2.99 -15.01
N HIS A 92 14.91 -2.95 -13.80
CA HIS A 92 15.18 -4.13 -12.99
C HIS A 92 15.02 -3.85 -11.50
N ALA A 93 14.19 -4.61 -10.82
CA ALA A 93 13.91 -4.46 -9.40
C ALA A 93 14.24 -5.73 -8.60
N LEU A 94 14.65 -5.53 -7.34
CA LEU A 94 14.81 -6.59 -6.35
C LEU A 94 13.65 -6.54 -5.35
N ILE A 95 12.94 -7.66 -5.16
CA ILE A 95 11.87 -7.76 -4.16
C ILE A 95 12.27 -8.80 -3.10
N PRO A 96 12.43 -8.37 -1.83
CA PRO A 96 12.51 -9.31 -0.72
C PRO A 96 11.18 -10.03 -0.54
N VAL A 97 11.18 -11.37 -0.46
CA VAL A 97 9.96 -12.17 -0.28
C VAL A 97 10.06 -13.07 0.96
N PRO A 98 8.92 -13.27 1.68
CA PRO A 98 7.54 -12.89 1.33
C PRO A 98 7.28 -11.38 1.43
N ALA A 99 6.51 -10.83 0.49
CA ALA A 99 6.14 -9.43 0.42
C ALA A 99 4.71 -9.24 -0.09
N PHE A 100 4.20 -8.01 0.01
CA PHE A 100 2.90 -7.65 -0.55
C PHE A 100 2.90 -7.82 -2.07
N SER A 101 1.88 -8.50 -2.59
CA SER A 101 1.81 -8.89 -4.01
C SER A 101 1.78 -7.72 -4.99
N GLU A 102 1.32 -6.55 -4.52
CA GLU A 102 1.17 -5.36 -5.37
C GLU A 102 2.51 -4.79 -5.86
N TYR A 103 3.61 -5.02 -5.14
CA TYR A 103 4.93 -4.61 -5.64
C TYR A 103 5.27 -5.32 -6.95
N ALA A 104 5.11 -6.64 -6.98
CA ALA A 104 5.37 -7.41 -8.18
C ALA A 104 4.37 -7.10 -9.30
N ALA A 105 3.10 -6.90 -8.95
CA ALA A 105 2.05 -6.56 -9.91
C ALA A 105 2.32 -5.21 -10.58
N ALA A 106 2.68 -4.18 -9.82
CA ALA A 106 3.00 -2.86 -10.35
C ALA A 106 4.23 -2.87 -11.27
N LEU A 107 5.28 -3.61 -10.91
CA LEU A 107 6.48 -3.77 -11.72
C LEU A 107 6.20 -4.54 -13.02
N ALA A 108 5.37 -5.58 -12.95
CA ALA A 108 4.97 -6.36 -14.13
C ALA A 108 4.18 -5.51 -15.14
N GLU A 109 3.36 -4.56 -14.67
CA GLU A 109 2.58 -3.67 -15.53
C GLU A 109 3.45 -2.80 -16.45
N ILE A 110 4.63 -2.40 -15.97
CA ILE A 110 5.59 -1.60 -16.76
C ILE A 110 6.65 -2.45 -17.47
N GLY A 111 6.55 -3.79 -17.41
CA GLY A 111 7.52 -4.69 -18.01
C GLY A 111 8.87 -4.75 -17.30
N CYS A 112 8.94 -4.32 -16.04
CA CYS A 112 10.16 -4.37 -15.26
C CYS A 112 10.58 -5.81 -14.97
N ARG A 113 11.87 -6.12 -15.13
CA ARG A 113 12.44 -7.40 -14.71
C ARG A 113 12.50 -7.45 -13.18
N VAL A 114 11.99 -8.54 -12.58
CA VAL A 114 11.98 -8.72 -11.13
C VAL A 114 12.87 -9.88 -10.72
N THR A 115 13.77 -9.62 -9.79
CA THR A 115 14.51 -10.65 -9.05
C THR A 115 13.92 -10.76 -7.65
N TYR A 116 13.63 -11.99 -7.22
CA TYR A 116 13.13 -12.24 -5.87
C TYR A 116 14.25 -12.71 -4.96
N TRP A 117 14.48 -11.97 -3.87
CA TRP A 117 15.37 -12.39 -2.81
C TRP A 117 14.57 -13.01 -1.67
N LYS A 118 14.84 -14.29 -1.37
CA LYS A 118 14.12 -15.02 -0.32
C LYS A 118 14.69 -14.65 1.04
N MET A 119 13.89 -14.00 1.87
CA MET A 119 14.27 -13.72 3.27
C MET A 119 14.47 -15.03 4.03
N PRO A 120 15.59 -15.20 4.77
CA PRO A 120 15.76 -16.34 5.64
C PRO A 120 14.75 -16.30 6.80
N PHE A 121 14.40 -17.46 7.33
CA PHE A 121 13.58 -17.51 8.54
C PHE A 121 14.34 -16.84 9.71
N PRO A 122 13.73 -16.00 10.55
CA PRO A 122 12.28 -15.73 10.68
C PRO A 122 11.74 -14.57 9.80
N TYR A 123 12.16 -14.45 8.56
CA TYR A 123 11.72 -13.46 7.58
C TYR A 123 12.11 -12.02 7.96
N GLN A 124 13.34 -11.85 8.37
CA GLN A 124 13.94 -10.54 8.66
C GLN A 124 14.96 -10.19 7.57
N LEU A 125 15.07 -8.89 7.30
CA LEU A 125 16.15 -8.39 6.46
C LEU A 125 17.48 -8.53 7.23
N ASP A 126 18.45 -9.14 6.58
CA ASP A 126 19.80 -9.30 7.10
C ASP A 126 20.85 -8.83 6.07
N GLU A 127 22.12 -8.92 6.43
CA GLU A 127 23.22 -8.46 5.58
C GLU A 127 23.33 -9.21 4.25
N THR A 128 22.68 -10.37 4.09
CA THR A 128 22.74 -11.14 2.84
C THR A 128 22.01 -10.43 1.69
N ILE A 129 21.08 -9.52 1.99
CA ILE A 129 20.45 -8.68 0.97
C ILE A 129 21.48 -7.73 0.32
N LEU A 130 22.48 -7.26 1.08
CA LEU A 130 23.51 -6.38 0.55
C LEU A 130 24.31 -7.09 -0.55
N LYS A 131 24.64 -8.37 -0.34
CA LYS A 131 25.28 -9.19 -1.39
C LYS A 131 24.40 -9.35 -2.63
N ALA A 132 23.09 -9.51 -2.44
CA ALA A 132 22.15 -9.58 -3.55
C ALA A 132 22.13 -8.25 -4.34
N LEU A 133 22.19 -7.12 -3.65
CA LEU A 133 22.26 -5.78 -4.26
C LEU A 133 23.58 -5.55 -4.99
N GLU A 134 24.71 -5.98 -4.42
CA GLU A 134 26.05 -5.87 -5.03
C GLU A 134 26.20 -6.74 -6.29
N CYS A 135 25.56 -7.91 -6.30
CA CYS A 135 25.63 -8.86 -7.43
C CYS A 135 24.70 -8.50 -8.59
N GLY A 136 23.76 -7.56 -8.40
CA GLY A 136 22.76 -7.18 -9.41
C GLY A 136 22.82 -5.68 -9.72
N SER A 137 22.45 -5.34 -10.95
CA SER A 137 22.15 -3.94 -11.32
C SER A 137 20.66 -3.73 -11.18
N TYR A 138 20.24 -3.05 -10.12
CA TYR A 138 18.86 -2.66 -9.86
C TYR A 138 18.73 -1.14 -9.93
N ASP A 139 17.54 -0.66 -10.33
CA ASP A 139 17.24 0.78 -10.46
C ASP A 139 16.56 1.34 -9.22
#